data_16eac319af582076be9e924ec24c5591
#
_entry.id   16eac319af582076be9e924ec24c5591
#
_cell.length_a   1.000
_cell.length_b   1.000
_cell.length_c   1.000
_cell.angle_alpha   90.00
_cell.angle_beta   90.00
_cell.angle_gamma   90.00
#
_symmetry.space_group_name_H-M   'P 1'
#
loop_
_entity.id
_entity.type
_entity.pdbx_description
1 polymer ?
#
loop_
_entity_poly.entity_id
_entity_poly.type
_entity_poly.pdbx_seq_one_letter_code
_entity_poly.pdbx_strand_id
1 'polypeptide(L)'
;MEELYQRFIASAGICTDTRKIVPNSIYFALKGASFDGNAFAAEALNKGATLAVIDNPAYQIDERTLLVPNVLLALQELANYHRRTLKTLIIGITGSNGKTTTKELIKSVLSEAMQVVATEGNLNNAIGVPLTL
;
A
#
# COMPACT_ATOMS: atom_id res chain seq x y z
N MET A 1 -12.90 -2.95 8.32
CA MET A 1 -12.16 -1.91 7.58
C MET A 1 -11.83 -0.69 8.45
N GLU A 2 -12.79 -0.15 9.18
CA GLU A 2 -12.58 1.01 10.06
C GLU A 2 -11.38 0.83 11.02
N GLU A 3 -11.30 -0.30 11.73
CA GLU A 3 -10.20 -0.56 12.66
C GLU A 3 -8.83 -0.59 11.94
N LEU A 4 -8.73 -1.25 10.79
CA LEU A 4 -7.51 -1.27 9.99
C LEU A 4 -7.14 0.14 9.51
N TYR A 5 -8.13 0.94 9.15
CA TYR A 5 -7.91 2.33 8.75
C TYR A 5 -7.38 3.19 9.90
N GLN A 6 -7.92 3.05 11.11
CA GLN A 6 -7.40 3.77 12.28
C GLN A 6 -5.95 3.41 12.60
N ARG A 7 -5.59 2.12 12.46
CA ARG A 7 -4.20 1.68 12.58
C ARG A 7 -3.32 2.25 11.47
N PHE A 8 -3.84 2.34 10.24
CA PHE A 8 -3.11 2.90 9.10
C PHE A 8 -2.78 4.39 9.31
N ILE A 9 -3.74 5.23 9.68
CA ILE A 9 -3.47 6.67 9.89
C ILE A 9 -2.56 6.95 11.08
N ALA A 10 -2.46 6.03 12.05
CA ALA A 10 -1.53 6.11 13.17
C ALA A 10 -0.14 5.53 12.86
N SER A 11 0.04 4.90 11.70
CA SER A 11 1.27 4.22 11.29
C SER A 11 2.21 5.15 10.49
N ALA A 12 3.42 4.66 10.27
CA ALA A 12 4.39 5.31 9.35
C ALA A 12 4.10 4.99 7.87
N GLY A 13 2.99 4.28 7.57
CA GLY A 13 2.59 3.89 6.23
C GLY A 13 2.62 2.39 6.00
N ILE A 14 2.47 2.00 4.74
CA ILE A 14 2.36 0.61 4.31
C ILE A 14 3.68 0.13 3.72
N CYS A 15 4.05 -1.11 4.04
CA CYS A 15 5.17 -1.80 3.45
C CYS A 15 4.76 -3.19 2.95
N THR A 16 5.26 -3.58 1.78
CA THR A 16 5.03 -4.91 1.17
C THR A 16 6.33 -5.69 0.97
N ASP A 17 7.46 -5.11 1.39
CA ASP A 17 8.81 -5.71 1.25
C ASP A 17 9.57 -5.60 2.58
N THR A 18 9.89 -6.73 3.21
CA THR A 18 10.56 -6.75 4.52
C THR A 18 11.96 -6.15 4.52
N ARG A 19 12.56 -5.95 3.35
CA ARG A 19 13.85 -5.25 3.20
C ARG A 19 13.73 -3.73 3.39
N LYS A 20 12.50 -3.20 3.26
CA LYS A 20 12.16 -1.78 3.31
C LYS A 20 11.28 -1.41 4.51
N ILE A 21 11.19 -2.27 5.51
CA ILE A 21 10.39 -2.00 6.71
C ILE A 21 10.90 -0.73 7.39
N VAL A 22 9.98 0.18 7.63
CA VAL A 22 10.18 1.36 8.46
C VAL A 22 9.52 1.09 9.82
N PRO A 23 10.14 1.48 10.95
CA PRO A 23 9.50 1.38 12.25
C PRO A 23 8.11 2.02 12.25
N ASN A 24 7.15 1.38 12.93
CA ASN A 24 5.76 1.77 12.98
C ASN A 24 4.97 1.63 11.65
N SER A 25 5.49 0.92 10.66
CA SER A 25 4.74 0.61 9.43
C SER A 25 3.77 -0.57 9.60
N ILE A 26 2.84 -0.72 8.66
CA ILE A 26 2.00 -1.90 8.52
C ILE A 26 2.52 -2.74 7.34
N TYR A 27 2.84 -3.99 7.60
CA TYR A 27 3.26 -4.93 6.57
C TYR A 27 2.06 -5.64 5.95
N PHE A 28 1.95 -5.61 4.62
CA PHE A 28 0.96 -6.38 3.85
C PHE A 28 1.65 -7.56 3.18
N ALA A 29 1.32 -8.76 3.61
CA ALA A 29 1.91 -10.03 3.19
C ALA A 29 1.41 -10.48 1.82
N LEU A 30 1.72 -9.72 0.76
CA LEU A 30 1.29 -10.04 -0.60
C LEU A 30 1.92 -11.33 -1.10
N LYS A 31 1.20 -12.04 -1.97
CA LYS A 31 1.69 -13.22 -2.68
C LYS A 31 2.11 -12.85 -4.08
N GLY A 32 3.26 -13.37 -4.50
CA GLY A 32 3.73 -13.32 -5.87
C GLY A 32 3.69 -14.70 -6.52
N ALA A 33 4.09 -14.79 -7.78
CA ALA A 33 4.12 -16.05 -8.51
C ALA A 33 5.10 -17.10 -7.92
N SER A 34 6.17 -16.62 -7.26
CA SER A 34 7.26 -17.45 -6.73
C SER A 34 7.53 -17.25 -5.24
N PHE A 35 6.73 -16.45 -4.54
CA PHE A 35 6.91 -16.22 -3.09
C PHE A 35 5.56 -16.03 -2.39
N ASP A 36 5.54 -16.35 -1.10
CA ASP A 36 4.41 -16.09 -0.20
C ASP A 36 4.84 -15.10 0.88
N GLY A 37 4.28 -13.87 0.84
CA GLY A 37 4.58 -12.82 1.81
C GLY A 37 4.21 -13.19 3.24
N ASN A 38 3.27 -14.12 3.46
CA ASN A 38 2.90 -14.58 4.79
C ASN A 38 4.09 -15.14 5.58
N ALA A 39 5.01 -15.84 4.90
CA ALA A 39 6.20 -16.40 5.52
C ALA A 39 7.13 -15.34 6.14
N PHE A 40 7.00 -14.08 5.74
CA PHE A 40 7.82 -12.97 6.21
C PHE A 40 7.14 -12.12 7.29
N ALA A 41 5.93 -12.49 7.75
CA ALA A 41 5.18 -11.71 8.75
C ALA A 41 5.97 -11.54 10.06
N ALA A 42 6.56 -12.62 10.58
CA ALA A 42 7.40 -12.58 11.79
C ALA A 42 8.62 -11.66 11.60
N GLU A 43 9.29 -11.76 10.46
CA GLU A 43 10.45 -10.91 10.12
C GLU A 43 10.05 -9.43 10.07
N ALA A 44 8.92 -9.12 9.45
CA ALA A 44 8.42 -7.74 9.37
C ALA A 44 8.15 -7.14 10.76
N LEU A 45 7.48 -7.90 11.65
CA LEU A 45 7.23 -7.48 13.03
C LEU A 45 8.53 -7.28 13.81
N ASN A 46 9.51 -8.18 13.65
CA ASN A 46 10.82 -8.07 14.30
C ASN A 46 11.62 -6.86 13.80
N LYS A 47 11.41 -6.42 12.57
CA LYS A 47 12.03 -5.22 11.98
C LYS A 47 11.31 -3.92 12.32
N GLY A 48 10.23 -3.99 13.11
CA GLY A 48 9.55 -2.82 13.64
C GLY A 48 8.20 -2.49 12.98
N ALA A 49 7.64 -3.37 12.14
CA ALA A 49 6.26 -3.23 11.75
C ALA A 49 5.34 -3.41 12.97
N THR A 50 4.32 -2.58 13.12
CA THR A 50 3.37 -2.66 14.23
C THR A 50 2.23 -3.63 13.97
N LEU A 51 1.98 -3.94 12.72
CA LEU A 51 0.94 -4.86 12.27
C LEU A 51 1.42 -5.60 11.02
N ALA A 52 1.13 -6.90 10.93
CA ALA A 52 1.26 -7.68 9.71
C ALA A 52 -0.12 -8.16 9.27
N VAL A 53 -0.55 -7.78 8.07
CA VAL A 53 -1.81 -8.24 7.44
C VAL A 53 -1.49 -9.49 6.63
N ILE A 54 -2.13 -10.60 6.98
CA ILE A 54 -1.88 -11.94 6.44
C ILE A 54 -3.19 -12.59 5.96
N ASP A 55 -3.11 -13.56 5.05
CA ASP A 55 -4.26 -14.36 4.60
C ASP A 55 -4.06 -15.89 4.76
N ASN A 56 -3.03 -16.28 5.50
CA ASN A 56 -2.81 -17.67 5.85
C ASN A 56 -2.72 -17.82 7.38
N PRO A 57 -3.67 -18.49 8.02
CA PRO A 57 -3.73 -18.62 9.48
C PRO A 57 -2.52 -19.36 10.08
N ALA A 58 -1.77 -20.14 9.29
CA ALA A 58 -0.56 -20.80 9.76
C ALA A 58 0.57 -19.83 10.18
N TYR A 59 0.51 -18.57 9.74
CA TYR A 59 1.46 -17.52 10.07
C TYR A 59 0.93 -16.50 11.08
N GLN A 60 -0.21 -16.76 11.69
CA GLN A 60 -0.72 -15.94 12.78
C GLN A 60 0.14 -16.13 14.03
N ILE A 61 0.61 -15.02 14.61
CA ILE A 61 1.58 -15.05 15.72
C ILE A 61 0.90 -14.57 17.01
N ASP A 62 0.41 -13.34 17.01
CA ASP A 62 -0.20 -12.65 18.15
C ASP A 62 -1.16 -11.55 17.64
N GLU A 63 -1.57 -10.64 18.52
CA GLU A 63 -2.46 -9.52 18.19
C GLU A 63 -1.88 -8.52 17.17
N ARG A 64 -0.60 -8.62 16.85
CA ARG A 64 0.06 -7.84 15.79
C ARG A 64 -0.07 -8.50 14.40
N THR A 65 -0.77 -9.62 14.31
CA THR A 65 -1.12 -10.24 13.04
C THR A 65 -2.63 -10.14 12.79
N LEU A 66 -3.01 -9.51 11.70
CA LEU A 66 -4.40 -9.39 11.26
C LEU A 66 -4.66 -10.39 10.13
N LEU A 67 -5.47 -11.40 10.42
CA LEU A 67 -5.89 -12.38 9.41
C LEU A 67 -7.05 -11.81 8.58
N VAL A 68 -6.89 -11.79 7.27
CA VAL A 68 -7.91 -11.36 6.30
C VAL A 68 -8.14 -12.44 5.26
N PRO A 69 -9.29 -12.47 4.56
CA PRO A 69 -9.55 -13.45 3.50
C PRO A 69 -8.58 -13.35 2.31
N ASN A 70 -8.11 -12.15 1.99
CA ASN A 70 -7.18 -11.88 0.89
C ASN A 70 -6.44 -10.56 1.16
N VAL A 71 -5.11 -10.63 1.23
CA VAL A 71 -4.26 -9.47 1.57
C VAL A 71 -4.31 -8.39 0.49
N LEU A 72 -4.31 -8.78 -0.79
CA LEU A 72 -4.38 -7.81 -1.89
C LEU A 72 -5.70 -7.05 -1.88
N LEU A 73 -6.80 -7.76 -1.68
CA LEU A 73 -8.12 -7.14 -1.58
C LEU A 73 -8.20 -6.20 -0.38
N ALA A 74 -7.68 -6.60 0.78
CA ALA A 74 -7.63 -5.75 1.97
C ALA A 74 -6.82 -4.46 1.74
N LEU A 75 -5.71 -4.54 1.00
CA LEU A 75 -4.92 -3.37 0.60
C LEU A 75 -5.72 -2.42 -0.31
N GLN A 76 -6.42 -2.98 -1.29
CA GLN A 76 -7.24 -2.21 -2.24
C GLN A 76 -8.44 -1.55 -1.54
N GLU A 77 -9.09 -2.26 -0.63
CA GLU A 77 -10.21 -1.73 0.15
C GLU A 77 -9.74 -0.63 1.11
N LEU A 78 -8.58 -0.78 1.74
CA LEU A 78 -7.99 0.25 2.59
C LEU A 78 -7.68 1.52 1.79
N ALA A 79 -7.05 1.38 0.63
CA ALA A 79 -6.76 2.50 -0.26
C ALA A 79 -8.03 3.21 -0.75
N ASN A 80 -9.07 2.44 -1.13
CA ASN A 80 -10.37 2.99 -1.52
C ASN A 80 -11.04 3.74 -0.35
N TYR A 81 -10.98 3.17 0.85
CA TYR A 81 -11.50 3.83 2.05
C TYR A 81 -10.75 5.15 2.31
N HIS A 82 -9.43 5.12 2.31
CA HIS A 82 -8.60 6.32 2.45
C HIS A 82 -8.92 7.36 1.39
N ARG A 83 -8.98 6.96 0.11
CA ARG A 83 -9.35 7.83 -1.02
C ARG A 83 -10.67 8.56 -0.79
N ARG A 84 -11.67 7.88 -0.23
CA ARG A 84 -13.01 8.47 0.02
C ARG A 84 -13.03 9.46 1.17
N THR A 85 -12.09 9.38 2.10
CA THR A 85 -11.96 10.35 3.19
C THR A 85 -11.19 11.62 2.77
N LEU A 86 -10.40 11.53 1.70
CA LEU A 86 -9.63 12.65 1.18
C LEU A 86 -10.50 13.56 0.29
N LYS A 87 -10.32 14.87 0.45
CA LYS A 87 -10.89 15.90 -0.45
C LYS A 87 -9.95 16.25 -1.61
N THR A 88 -8.84 15.54 -1.72
CA THR A 88 -7.80 15.76 -2.74
C THR A 88 -8.34 15.46 -4.14
N LEU A 89 -8.07 16.33 -5.09
CA LEU A 89 -8.35 16.07 -6.50
C LEU A 89 -7.45 14.94 -7.00
N ILE A 90 -8.05 13.96 -7.66
CA ILE A 90 -7.33 12.84 -8.28
C ILE A 90 -7.52 12.88 -9.79
N ILE A 91 -6.39 12.78 -10.49
CA ILE A 91 -6.33 12.69 -11.95
C ILE A 91 -5.93 11.28 -12.32
N GLY A 92 -6.84 10.55 -12.97
CA GLY A 92 -6.57 9.22 -13.53
C GLY A 92 -6.13 9.32 -14.98
N ILE A 93 -5.04 8.62 -15.33
CA ILE A 93 -4.52 8.57 -16.70
C ILE A 93 -4.60 7.12 -17.18
N THR A 94 -5.31 6.90 -18.28
CA THR A 94 -5.39 5.60 -18.95
C THR A 94 -5.00 5.72 -20.42
N GLY A 95 -4.72 4.59 -21.05
CA GLY A 95 -4.33 4.54 -22.46
C GLY A 95 -3.33 3.42 -22.73
N SER A 96 -3.13 3.09 -23.99
CA SER A 96 -2.17 2.05 -24.44
C SER A 96 -0.73 2.54 -24.37
N ASN A 97 -0.46 3.79 -24.73
CA ASN A 97 0.88 4.39 -24.79
C ASN A 97 0.92 5.77 -24.11
N GLY A 98 2.10 6.19 -23.68
CA GLY A 98 2.36 7.55 -23.21
C GLY A 98 1.86 7.89 -21.80
N LYS A 99 1.26 6.95 -21.07
CA LYS A 99 0.75 7.21 -19.69
C LYS A 99 1.80 7.77 -18.76
N THR A 100 2.99 7.16 -18.71
CA THR A 100 4.08 7.59 -17.83
C THR A 100 4.57 8.98 -18.21
N THR A 101 4.81 9.24 -19.50
CA THR A 101 5.22 10.55 -20.00
C THR A 101 4.18 11.63 -19.68
N THR A 102 2.89 11.34 -19.94
CA THR A 102 1.80 12.26 -19.63
C THR A 102 1.70 12.55 -18.12
N LYS A 103 1.85 11.52 -17.29
CA LYS A 103 1.88 11.66 -15.83
C LYS A 103 3.02 12.59 -15.37
N GLU A 104 4.23 12.39 -15.88
CA GLU A 104 5.39 13.21 -15.50
C GLU A 104 5.23 14.67 -15.96
N LEU A 105 4.68 14.91 -17.14
CA LEU A 105 4.38 16.26 -17.63
C LEU A 105 3.33 16.96 -16.78
N ILE A 106 2.23 16.29 -16.48
CA ILE A 106 1.17 16.82 -15.59
C ILE A 106 1.73 17.13 -14.20
N LYS A 107 2.51 16.19 -13.63
CA LYS A 107 3.16 16.38 -12.32
C LYS A 107 4.06 17.64 -12.36
N SER A 108 4.90 17.76 -13.38
CA SER A 108 5.83 18.89 -13.52
C SER A 108 5.08 20.22 -13.53
N VAL A 109 4.04 20.33 -14.36
CA VAL A 109 3.26 21.59 -14.49
C VAL A 109 2.50 21.91 -13.20
N LEU A 110 1.83 20.94 -12.60
CA LEU A 110 1.03 21.18 -11.40
C LEU A 110 1.89 21.47 -10.16
N SER A 111 3.10 20.92 -10.10
CA SER A 111 4.03 21.15 -8.98
C SER A 111 4.51 22.59 -8.87
N GLU A 112 4.37 23.41 -9.92
CA GLU A 112 4.65 24.86 -9.88
C GLU A 112 3.65 25.63 -8.99
N ALA A 113 2.44 25.09 -8.82
CA ALA A 113 1.36 25.81 -8.13
C ALA A 113 0.81 25.08 -6.90
N MET A 114 1.06 23.80 -6.75
CA MET A 114 0.48 22.98 -5.66
C MET A 114 1.36 21.79 -5.31
N GLN A 115 1.08 21.17 -4.15
CA GLN A 115 1.70 19.88 -3.78
C GLN A 115 1.08 18.76 -4.60
N VAL A 116 1.91 17.98 -5.28
CA VAL A 116 1.50 16.89 -6.16
C VAL A 116 2.18 15.60 -5.76
N VAL A 117 1.36 14.57 -5.52
CA VAL A 117 1.80 13.18 -5.40
C VAL A 117 1.42 12.45 -6.68
N ALA A 118 2.31 11.66 -7.21
CA ALA A 118 2.05 10.85 -8.39
C ALA A 118 2.64 9.45 -8.20
N THR A 119 2.07 8.46 -8.91
CA THR A 119 2.63 7.10 -8.93
C THR A 119 4.09 7.12 -9.34
N GLU A 120 4.94 6.47 -8.55
CA GLU A 120 6.37 6.35 -8.89
C GLU A 120 6.57 5.36 -10.05
N GLY A 121 7.43 5.74 -11.00
CA GLY A 121 7.78 4.88 -12.13
C GLY A 121 6.52 4.36 -12.86
N ASN A 122 6.40 3.05 -12.96
CA ASN A 122 5.31 2.33 -13.59
C ASN A 122 4.39 1.59 -12.59
N LEU A 123 4.23 2.09 -11.36
CA LEU A 123 3.34 1.53 -10.34
C LEU A 123 1.85 1.71 -10.72
N ASN A 124 1.48 1.15 -11.85
CA ASN A 124 0.17 1.28 -12.50
C ASN A 124 -0.66 0.00 -12.44
N ASN A 125 -0.34 -0.90 -11.53
CA ASN A 125 -0.99 -2.20 -11.36
C ASN A 125 -1.86 -2.27 -10.10
N ALA A 126 -2.44 -3.43 -9.85
CA ALA A 126 -3.34 -3.72 -8.73
C ALA A 126 -2.71 -3.53 -7.33
N ILE A 127 -1.39 -3.40 -7.23
CA ILE A 127 -0.64 -3.15 -6.01
C ILE A 127 -0.14 -1.70 -5.97
N GLY A 128 0.45 -1.22 -7.05
CA GLY A 128 1.09 0.10 -7.10
C GLY A 128 0.12 1.26 -6.98
N VAL A 129 -1.08 1.14 -7.56
CA VAL A 129 -2.13 2.18 -7.44
C VAL A 129 -2.60 2.32 -5.99
N PRO A 130 -2.97 1.25 -5.27
CA PRO A 130 -3.27 1.34 -3.84
C PRO A 130 -2.16 1.94 -2.98
N LEU A 131 -0.91 1.63 -3.28
CA LEU A 131 0.25 2.14 -2.51
C LEU A 131 0.56 3.63 -2.79
N THR A 132 -0.02 4.23 -3.82
CA THR A 132 0.14 5.66 -4.14
C THR A 132 -0.88 6.52 -3.40
N LEU A 133 -2.00 5.95 -3.04
CA LEU A 133 -3.09 6.62 -2.33
C LEU A 133 -2.83 6.68 -0.83
#